data_e4c327ce11627a411be32ea81a1e224e
#
_entry.id   e4c327ce11627a411be32ea81a1e224e
#
_cell.length_a   1.000
_cell.length_b   1.000
_cell.length_c   1.000
_cell.angle_alpha   90.00
_cell.angle_beta   90.00
_cell.angle_gamma   90.00
#
_symmetry.space_group_name_H-M   'P 1'
#
loop_
_entity.id
_entity.type
_entity.pdbx_description
1 polymer ?
#
loop_
_entity_poly.entity_id
_entity_poly.type
_entity_poly.pdbx_seq_one_letter_code
_entity_poly.pdbx_strand_id
1 'polypeptide(L)'
;LQIDMFQSRHQKKFREYRFVNKARSRKPIRPVINGEPGYENIPNLLNKWHFQRLNAADVRLSAYWSMLCGAAGYTYGCNEVWQMHSENVPPLFGAQMSWDKALDLPGASQVGLLPRLFARLPWQEMLVSTKVLAGLRWPFHQQKLALTTIDQGCILIYQPRGSKIKTRIKKTILNKAEAYWINPQNGKIEALKGRISNTFQTPNSLQDWLLLILSGSYQEQWKSYKPEI
;
A
#
# COMPACT_ATOMS: atom_id res chain seq x y z
N LEU A 1 7.97 -2.55 26.28
CA LEU A 1 7.22 -2.91 25.09
C LEU A 1 8.17 -3.25 23.94
N GLN A 2 7.86 -4.31 23.20
CA GLN A 2 8.69 -4.80 22.07
C GLN A 2 8.16 -4.36 20.71
N ILE A 3 6.90 -3.94 20.63
CA ILE A 3 6.20 -3.51 19.41
C ILE A 3 5.53 -2.18 19.69
N ASP A 4 5.62 -1.25 18.75
CA ASP A 4 4.84 -0.02 18.74
C ASP A 4 3.60 -0.21 17.87
N MET A 5 2.40 0.03 18.41
CA MET A 5 1.16 0.00 17.67
C MET A 5 0.49 1.37 17.75
N PHE A 6 -0.13 1.80 16.67
CA PHE A 6 -0.93 3.02 16.65
C PHE A 6 -2.26 2.81 15.96
N GLN A 7 -3.22 3.63 16.33
CA GLN A 7 -4.49 3.81 15.64
C GLN A 7 -4.36 5.02 14.72
N SER A 8 -4.72 4.88 13.45
CA SER A 8 -4.91 6.01 12.55
C SER A 8 -6.38 6.48 12.56
N ARG A 9 -6.66 7.60 11.91
CA ARG A 9 -8.02 8.14 11.92
C ARG A 9 -8.89 7.48 10.85
N HIS A 10 -10.17 7.36 11.09
CA HIS A 10 -11.19 7.04 10.09
C HIS A 10 -11.43 8.24 9.15
N GLN A 11 -10.39 8.57 8.38
CA GLN A 11 -10.36 9.76 7.54
C GLN A 11 -9.76 9.44 6.17
N LYS A 12 -10.45 9.88 5.11
CA LYS A 12 -9.93 9.76 3.74
C LYS A 12 -8.58 10.46 3.60
N LYS A 13 -7.63 9.80 2.91
CA LYS A 13 -6.30 10.33 2.63
C LYS A 13 -5.53 10.75 3.90
N PHE A 14 -5.79 10.07 5.01
CA PHE A 14 -5.00 10.27 6.21
C PHE A 14 -3.54 9.89 5.92
N ARG A 15 -2.59 10.54 6.57
CA ARG A 15 -1.16 10.42 6.24
C ARG A 15 -0.47 9.43 7.18
N GLU A 16 -0.81 8.15 7.10
CA GLU A 16 -0.30 7.07 7.96
C GLU A 16 1.23 7.00 7.95
N TYR A 17 1.85 7.27 6.80
CA TYR A 17 3.31 7.32 6.66
C TYR A 17 3.99 8.28 7.63
N ARG A 18 3.32 9.33 8.11
CA ARG A 18 3.87 10.24 9.13
C ARG A 18 3.97 9.56 10.50
N PHE A 19 2.96 8.76 10.85
CA PHE A 19 2.93 8.03 12.13
C PHE A 19 3.96 6.92 12.14
N VAL A 20 4.05 6.15 11.06
CA VAL A 20 5.07 5.11 10.91
C VAL A 20 6.47 5.72 11.00
N ASN A 21 6.75 6.80 10.26
CA ASN A 21 8.05 7.47 10.30
C ASN A 21 8.38 8.00 11.70
N LYS A 22 7.39 8.61 12.40
CA LYS A 22 7.56 9.10 13.78
C LYS A 22 7.87 7.95 14.75
N ALA A 23 7.16 6.83 14.64
CA ALA A 23 7.43 5.67 15.51
C ALA A 23 8.81 5.08 15.22
N ARG A 24 9.19 4.90 13.97
CA ARG A 24 10.48 4.37 13.55
C ARG A 24 11.68 5.29 13.87
N SER A 25 11.46 6.59 14.07
CA SER A 25 12.53 7.52 14.47
C SER A 25 12.88 7.42 15.95
N ARG A 26 12.10 6.73 16.77
CA ARG A 26 12.38 6.52 18.21
C ARG A 26 13.49 5.50 18.39
N LYS A 27 14.15 5.58 19.53
CA LYS A 27 15.18 4.62 19.94
C LYS A 27 14.75 3.89 21.24
N PRO A 28 14.95 2.59 21.34
CA PRO A 28 15.37 1.65 20.28
C PRO A 28 14.31 1.53 19.17
N ILE A 29 14.75 1.23 17.94
CA ILE A 29 13.83 0.98 16.83
C ILE A 29 13.05 -0.30 17.13
N ARG A 30 11.72 -0.22 16.97
CA ARG A 30 10.80 -1.34 17.19
C ARG A 30 9.96 -1.60 15.94
N PRO A 31 9.43 -2.82 15.77
CA PRO A 31 8.36 -3.06 14.79
C PRO A 31 7.18 -2.13 15.04
N VAL A 32 6.62 -1.56 13.98
CA VAL A 32 5.48 -0.63 14.05
C VAL A 32 4.30 -1.24 13.34
N ILE A 33 3.15 -1.30 13.99
CA ILE A 33 1.91 -1.83 13.43
C ILE A 33 0.86 -0.71 13.37
N ASN A 34 0.23 -0.52 12.22
CA ASN A 34 -1.02 0.21 12.13
C ASN A 34 -2.16 -0.75 12.50
N GLY A 35 -2.49 -0.77 13.78
CA GLY A 35 -3.40 -1.77 14.36
C GLY A 35 -4.87 -1.39 14.26
N GLU A 36 -5.18 -0.11 13.98
CA GLU A 36 -6.55 0.34 13.72
C GLU A 36 -6.54 1.48 12.70
N PRO A 37 -6.49 1.14 11.41
CA PRO A 37 -6.63 2.11 10.33
C PRO A 37 -8.09 2.53 10.13
N GLY A 38 -8.32 3.42 9.15
CA GLY A 38 -9.66 3.73 8.71
C GLY A 38 -10.39 2.50 8.18
N TYR A 39 -11.58 2.20 8.73
CA TYR A 39 -12.38 1.05 8.33
C TYR A 39 -13.08 1.28 6.99
N GLU A 40 -13.19 0.23 6.19
CA GLU A 40 -14.04 0.27 4.99
C GLU A 40 -15.51 0.50 5.40
N ASN A 41 -16.21 1.23 4.59
CA ASN A 41 -17.61 1.62 4.77
C ASN A 41 -17.93 2.39 6.06
N ILE A 42 -16.94 2.97 6.74
CA ILE A 42 -17.19 3.91 7.85
C ILE A 42 -17.33 5.34 7.33
N PRO A 43 -18.22 6.18 7.92
CA PRO A 43 -18.30 7.59 7.55
C PRO A 43 -16.97 8.32 7.75
N ASN A 44 -16.59 9.13 6.78
CA ASN A 44 -15.39 9.95 6.87
C ASN A 44 -15.42 10.83 8.12
N LEU A 45 -14.38 10.78 8.95
CA LEU A 45 -14.27 11.47 10.23
C LEU A 45 -15.34 11.05 11.27
N LEU A 46 -15.92 9.87 11.13
CA LEU A 46 -17.04 9.37 11.96
C LEU A 46 -18.28 10.26 11.90
N ASN A 47 -18.35 11.15 10.94
CA ASN A 47 -19.46 12.09 10.83
C ASN A 47 -20.61 11.44 10.04
N LYS A 48 -21.67 11.03 10.77
CA LYS A 48 -22.85 10.38 10.21
C LYS A 48 -23.61 11.26 9.18
N TRP A 49 -23.39 12.56 9.20
CA TRP A 49 -23.96 13.52 8.25
C TRP A 49 -23.12 13.68 6.99
N HIS A 50 -21.89 13.13 6.96
CA HIS A 50 -21.07 13.12 5.76
C HIS A 50 -21.49 11.97 4.84
N PHE A 51 -21.90 12.30 3.63
CA PHE A 51 -22.22 11.32 2.59
C PHE A 51 -20.98 10.50 2.14
N GLN A 52 -19.77 10.97 2.43
CA GLN A 52 -18.55 10.28 2.05
C GLN A 52 -18.18 9.22 3.09
N ARG A 53 -18.02 8.01 2.60
CA ARG A 53 -17.51 6.87 3.39
C ARG A 53 -16.14 6.45 2.87
N LEU A 54 -15.35 5.81 3.71
CA LEU A 54 -14.12 5.17 3.28
C LEU A 54 -14.48 3.94 2.42
N ASN A 55 -13.80 3.80 1.30
CA ASN A 55 -14.01 2.68 0.38
C ASN A 55 -12.72 1.86 0.21
N ALA A 56 -12.78 0.81 -0.61
CA ALA A 56 -11.65 -0.06 -0.90
C ALA A 56 -10.37 0.70 -1.31
N ALA A 57 -10.50 1.79 -2.08
CA ALA A 57 -9.33 2.59 -2.46
C ALA A 57 -8.70 3.34 -1.27
N ASP A 58 -9.52 3.79 -0.32
CA ASP A 58 -9.04 4.48 0.88
C ASP A 58 -8.30 3.52 1.82
N VAL A 59 -8.86 2.33 2.08
CA VAL A 59 -8.21 1.33 2.95
C VAL A 59 -6.94 0.75 2.30
N ARG A 60 -6.95 0.55 0.99
CA ARG A 60 -5.78 0.12 0.21
C ARG A 60 -4.67 1.17 0.23
N LEU A 61 -5.00 2.46 0.04
CA LEU A 61 -4.06 3.57 0.17
C LEU A 61 -3.38 3.58 1.55
N SER A 62 -4.18 3.46 2.61
CA SER A 62 -3.72 3.39 4.00
C SER A 62 -2.76 2.22 4.21
N ALA A 63 -3.10 1.02 3.70
CA ALA A 63 -2.29 -0.18 3.81
C ALA A 63 -0.92 -0.01 3.12
N TYR A 64 -0.90 0.41 1.86
CA TYR A 64 0.36 0.60 1.13
C TYR A 64 1.20 1.75 1.70
N TRP A 65 0.57 2.83 2.17
CA TRP A 65 1.30 3.91 2.84
C TRP A 65 1.93 3.47 4.17
N SER A 66 1.24 2.63 4.93
CA SER A 66 1.81 2.06 6.15
C SER A 66 2.99 1.16 5.84
N MET A 67 2.80 0.18 4.97
CA MET A 67 3.81 -0.85 4.69
C MET A 67 5.03 -0.30 3.96
N LEU A 68 4.86 0.56 2.94
CA LEU A 68 5.99 1.13 2.21
C LEU A 68 6.74 2.24 2.99
N CYS A 69 6.23 2.65 4.15
CA CYS A 69 6.99 3.43 5.14
C CYS A 69 7.71 2.57 6.18
N GLY A 70 7.67 1.25 6.02
CA GLY A 70 8.37 0.30 6.87
C GLY A 70 7.59 -0.08 8.12
N ALA A 71 6.26 -0.03 8.11
CA ALA A 71 5.46 -0.72 9.11
C ALA A 71 5.69 -2.24 9.00
N ALA A 72 5.68 -2.92 10.14
CA ALA A 72 5.78 -4.37 10.23
C ALA A 72 4.42 -5.06 10.09
N GLY A 73 3.32 -4.29 10.14
CA GLY A 73 1.98 -4.83 10.00
C GLY A 73 0.91 -3.76 9.81
N TYR A 74 -0.20 -4.23 9.27
CA TYR A 74 -1.41 -3.45 9.01
C TYR A 74 -2.62 -4.35 9.23
N THR A 75 -3.66 -3.86 9.92
CA THR A 75 -4.93 -4.57 10.06
C THR A 75 -5.99 -3.95 9.15
N TYR A 76 -6.81 -4.79 8.56
CA TYR A 76 -8.01 -4.34 7.84
C TYR A 76 -9.19 -4.29 8.80
N GLY A 77 -10.06 -3.30 8.63
CA GLY A 77 -11.32 -3.19 9.35
C GLY A 77 -12.46 -2.79 8.42
N CYS A 78 -13.66 -3.26 8.76
CA CYS A 78 -14.91 -2.89 8.12
C CYS A 78 -15.92 -2.46 9.18
N ASN A 79 -16.66 -1.39 8.92
CA ASN A 79 -17.59 -0.80 9.90
C ASN A 79 -18.65 -1.78 10.36
N GLU A 80 -19.27 -2.49 9.44
CA GLU A 80 -20.35 -3.42 9.68
C GLU A 80 -19.87 -4.69 10.40
N VAL A 81 -18.71 -5.22 9.98
CA VAL A 81 -18.11 -6.41 10.58
C VAL A 81 -17.62 -6.12 11.99
N TRP A 82 -16.99 -4.96 12.23
CA TRP A 82 -16.50 -4.55 13.53
C TRP A 82 -17.59 -4.55 14.60
N GLN A 83 -18.82 -4.10 14.27
CA GLN A 83 -19.93 -4.02 15.19
C GLN A 83 -20.91 -5.20 15.09
N MET A 84 -20.62 -6.19 14.24
CA MET A 84 -21.52 -7.32 13.95
C MET A 84 -22.94 -6.84 13.60
N HIS A 85 -23.04 -5.79 12.78
CA HIS A 85 -24.32 -5.14 12.48
C HIS A 85 -25.32 -6.10 11.85
N SER A 86 -26.54 -6.10 12.37
CA SER A 86 -27.69 -6.85 11.84
C SER A 86 -28.94 -5.98 11.85
N GLU A 87 -29.99 -6.40 11.15
CA GLU A 87 -31.23 -5.65 11.01
C GLU A 87 -31.90 -5.30 12.35
N ASN A 88 -31.67 -6.13 13.37
CA ASN A 88 -32.26 -5.95 14.72
C ASN A 88 -31.39 -5.15 15.69
N VAL A 89 -30.23 -4.64 15.23
CA VAL A 89 -29.29 -3.89 16.06
C VAL A 89 -29.19 -2.46 15.55
N PRO A 90 -29.37 -1.42 16.39
CA PRO A 90 -29.19 -0.04 15.97
C PRO A 90 -27.78 0.19 15.41
N PRO A 91 -27.65 0.79 14.22
CA PRO A 91 -26.36 0.95 13.55
C PRO A 91 -25.50 1.98 14.26
N LEU A 92 -24.30 1.58 14.71
CA LEU A 92 -23.26 2.51 15.12
C LEU A 92 -22.56 3.07 13.87
N PHE A 93 -22.15 4.32 13.93
CA PHE A 93 -21.47 4.99 12.81
C PHE A 93 -22.14 4.77 11.44
N GLY A 94 -23.50 4.74 11.45
CA GLY A 94 -24.30 4.63 10.25
C GLY A 94 -24.00 3.40 9.39
N ALA A 95 -23.90 2.21 10.00
CA ALA A 95 -23.79 0.96 9.25
C ALA A 95 -24.96 0.84 8.24
N GLN A 96 -24.68 0.33 7.04
CA GLN A 96 -25.62 0.35 5.92
C GLN A 96 -26.05 -1.03 5.44
N MET A 97 -25.40 -2.08 5.89
CA MET A 97 -25.69 -3.47 5.53
C MET A 97 -25.36 -4.40 6.70
N SER A 98 -25.84 -5.63 6.68
CA SER A 98 -25.49 -6.63 7.67
C SER A 98 -24.01 -7.04 7.54
N TRP A 99 -23.43 -7.52 8.64
CA TRP A 99 -22.01 -7.87 8.71
C TRP A 99 -21.62 -8.98 7.73
N ASP A 100 -22.50 -9.95 7.50
CA ASP A 100 -22.30 -11.06 6.56
C ASP A 100 -22.18 -10.56 5.11
N LYS A 101 -23.04 -9.63 4.68
CA LYS A 101 -22.94 -8.98 3.38
C LYS A 101 -21.68 -8.11 3.25
N ALA A 102 -21.26 -7.50 4.35
CA ALA A 102 -20.06 -6.66 4.38
C ALA A 102 -18.74 -7.45 4.27
N LEU A 103 -18.75 -8.76 4.47
CA LEU A 103 -17.58 -9.63 4.21
C LEU A 103 -17.16 -9.61 2.74
N ASP A 104 -18.08 -9.34 1.82
CA ASP A 104 -17.82 -9.28 0.38
C ASP A 104 -17.37 -7.89 -0.10
N LEU A 105 -17.18 -6.94 0.82
CA LEU A 105 -16.63 -5.63 0.45
C LEU A 105 -15.21 -5.77 -0.13
N PRO A 106 -14.90 -5.06 -1.22
CA PRO A 106 -13.70 -5.33 -2.01
C PRO A 106 -12.39 -4.97 -1.29
N GLY A 107 -12.41 -4.13 -0.26
CA GLY A 107 -11.20 -3.72 0.46
C GLY A 107 -10.51 -4.88 1.16
N ALA A 108 -11.25 -5.85 1.70
CA ALA A 108 -10.69 -7.03 2.36
C ALA A 108 -9.81 -7.85 1.41
N SER A 109 -10.35 -8.21 0.25
CA SER A 109 -9.62 -8.98 -0.77
C SER A 109 -8.43 -8.19 -1.33
N GLN A 110 -8.59 -6.89 -1.58
CA GLN A 110 -7.55 -6.02 -2.13
C GLN A 110 -6.40 -5.79 -1.14
N VAL A 111 -6.68 -5.60 0.15
CA VAL A 111 -5.63 -5.52 1.18
C VAL A 111 -4.95 -6.89 1.36
N GLY A 112 -5.69 -7.98 1.19
CA GLY A 112 -5.18 -9.35 1.21
C GLY A 112 -4.13 -9.67 0.12
N LEU A 113 -4.06 -8.86 -0.95
CA LEU A 113 -2.97 -8.98 -1.96
C LEU A 113 -1.61 -8.54 -1.39
N LEU A 114 -1.59 -7.64 -0.42
CA LEU A 114 -0.36 -7.07 0.12
C LEU A 114 0.54 -8.13 0.77
N PRO A 115 0.10 -8.97 1.73
CA PRO A 115 0.94 -10.01 2.30
C PRO A 115 1.39 -11.04 1.25
N ARG A 116 0.58 -11.35 0.26
CA ARG A 116 0.94 -12.25 -0.85
C ARG A 116 2.05 -11.66 -1.72
N LEU A 117 2.01 -10.36 -2.00
CA LEU A 117 3.08 -9.66 -2.69
C LEU A 117 4.37 -9.66 -1.87
N PHE A 118 4.29 -9.25 -0.60
CA PHE A 118 5.47 -9.15 0.27
C PHE A 118 6.14 -10.50 0.48
N ALA A 119 5.38 -11.61 0.57
CA ALA A 119 5.94 -12.97 0.67
C ALA A 119 6.82 -13.36 -0.53
N ARG A 120 6.69 -12.71 -1.68
CA ARG A 120 7.50 -12.93 -2.89
C ARG A 120 8.72 -12.02 -2.99
N LEU A 121 8.85 -11.06 -2.10
CA LEU A 121 9.91 -10.07 -2.09
C LEU A 121 10.85 -10.31 -0.91
N PRO A 122 12.11 -9.90 -0.98
CA PRO A 122 13.05 -9.94 0.14
C PRO A 122 12.70 -8.81 1.14
N TRP A 123 11.46 -8.79 1.62
CA TRP A 123 10.90 -7.64 2.36
C TRP A 123 11.67 -7.33 3.65
N GLN A 124 12.30 -8.34 4.28
CA GLN A 124 13.12 -8.17 5.48
C GLN A 124 14.39 -7.33 5.20
N GLU A 125 14.87 -7.36 3.95
CA GLU A 125 16.08 -6.63 3.50
C GLU A 125 15.72 -5.28 2.88
N MET A 126 14.43 -5.02 2.63
CA MET A 126 13.99 -3.79 1.98
C MET A 126 13.91 -2.63 2.94
N LEU A 127 14.50 -1.53 2.56
CA LEU A 127 14.53 -0.27 3.31
C LEU A 127 13.66 0.79 2.64
N VAL A 128 13.04 1.63 3.46
CA VAL A 128 12.32 2.81 2.96
C VAL A 128 13.30 3.74 2.25
N SER A 129 13.06 4.03 0.99
CA SER A 129 13.94 4.86 0.19
C SER A 129 13.21 6.01 -0.48
N THR A 130 13.64 7.21 -0.14
CA THR A 130 13.23 8.43 -0.86
C THR A 130 14.21 8.79 -1.97
N LYS A 131 15.41 8.18 -1.98
CA LYS A 131 16.49 8.48 -2.92
C LYS A 131 16.22 7.95 -4.32
N VAL A 132 15.48 6.82 -4.42
CA VAL A 132 15.13 6.22 -5.72
C VAL A 132 14.05 7.00 -6.46
N LEU A 133 13.31 7.88 -5.79
CA LEU A 133 12.25 8.69 -6.41
C LEU A 133 12.80 10.06 -6.82
N ALA A 134 12.44 10.49 -8.03
CA ALA A 134 12.71 11.83 -8.54
C ALA A 134 11.46 12.69 -8.57
N GLY A 135 11.65 14.03 -8.50
CA GLY A 135 10.57 15.01 -8.55
C GLY A 135 10.02 15.44 -7.20
N LEU A 136 9.02 16.32 -7.25
CA LEU A 136 8.39 16.88 -6.06
C LEU A 136 7.53 15.84 -5.34
N ARG A 137 7.52 15.91 -4.01
CA ARG A 137 6.66 15.10 -3.13
C ARG A 137 5.27 15.72 -2.91
N TRP A 138 4.88 16.61 -3.76
CA TRP A 138 3.60 17.29 -3.73
C TRP A 138 2.69 16.78 -4.86
N PRO A 139 1.38 16.68 -4.68
CA PRO A 139 0.62 16.92 -3.43
C PRO A 139 0.70 15.74 -2.44
N PHE A 140 0.64 16.04 -1.15
CA PHE A 140 0.83 15.02 -0.07
C PHE A 140 -0.19 13.87 -0.10
N HIS A 141 -1.39 14.08 -0.62
CA HIS A 141 -2.41 13.04 -0.77
C HIS A 141 -2.15 12.07 -1.93
N GLN A 142 -1.07 12.30 -2.67
CA GLN A 142 -0.57 11.43 -3.74
C GLN A 142 0.87 11.03 -3.49
N GLN A 143 1.30 11.03 -2.22
CA GLN A 143 2.67 10.73 -1.83
C GLN A 143 3.07 9.34 -2.34
N LYS A 144 4.05 9.33 -3.23
CA LYS A 144 4.72 8.11 -3.68
C LYS A 144 5.66 7.61 -2.59
N LEU A 145 5.70 6.32 -2.39
CA LEU A 145 6.59 5.65 -1.45
C LEU A 145 7.35 4.54 -2.15
N ALA A 146 8.56 4.27 -1.69
CA ALA A 146 9.40 3.23 -2.24
C ALA A 146 10.12 2.44 -1.15
N LEU A 147 10.19 1.14 -1.35
CA LEU A 147 11.09 0.22 -0.65
C LEU A 147 12.17 -0.25 -1.64
N THR A 148 13.37 -0.47 -1.15
CA THR A 148 14.47 -1.01 -1.96
C THR A 148 15.44 -1.81 -1.11
N THR A 149 16.05 -2.85 -1.67
CA THR A 149 17.25 -3.48 -1.11
C THR A 149 18.44 -2.51 -1.17
N ILE A 150 19.47 -2.75 -0.37
CA ILE A 150 20.65 -1.86 -0.27
C ILE A 150 21.35 -1.70 -1.63
N ASP A 151 21.45 -2.78 -2.39
CA ASP A 151 22.03 -2.83 -3.74
C ASP A 151 21.13 -2.27 -4.84
N GLN A 152 19.88 -1.93 -4.50
CA GLN A 152 18.82 -1.53 -5.42
C GLN A 152 18.46 -2.61 -6.46
N GLY A 153 18.71 -3.87 -6.15
CA GLY A 153 18.36 -5.00 -7.00
C GLY A 153 16.87 -5.34 -6.98
N CYS A 154 16.18 -5.00 -5.89
CA CYS A 154 14.72 -5.09 -5.78
C CYS A 154 14.16 -3.74 -5.32
N ILE A 155 13.28 -3.13 -6.11
CA ILE A 155 12.65 -1.84 -5.83
C ILE A 155 11.14 -1.96 -6.01
N LEU A 156 10.38 -1.63 -4.98
CA LEU A 156 8.92 -1.56 -5.02
C LEU A 156 8.47 -0.12 -4.80
N ILE A 157 7.69 0.43 -5.73
CA ILE A 157 7.17 1.81 -5.65
C ILE A 157 5.65 1.76 -5.69
N TYR A 158 5.00 2.44 -4.74
CA TYR A 158 3.56 2.66 -4.76
C TYR A 158 3.25 4.06 -5.29
N GLN A 159 2.41 4.10 -6.31
CA GLN A 159 1.85 5.31 -6.93
C GLN A 159 0.36 5.39 -6.64
N PRO A 160 -0.10 6.24 -5.72
CA PRO A 160 -1.53 6.34 -5.36
C PRO A 160 -2.40 6.84 -6.52
N ARG A 161 -1.86 7.73 -7.34
CA ARG A 161 -2.54 8.30 -8.51
C ARG A 161 -1.54 9.04 -9.39
N GLY A 162 -1.86 9.17 -10.66
CA GLY A 162 -1.04 9.96 -11.60
C GLY A 162 -0.47 9.11 -12.72
N SER A 163 0.06 9.79 -13.73
CA SER A 163 0.45 9.17 -14.99
C SER A 163 1.93 8.77 -15.07
N LYS A 164 2.78 9.33 -14.22
CA LYS A 164 4.24 9.14 -14.35
C LYS A 164 4.93 8.92 -13.01
N ILE A 165 5.85 7.93 -13.00
CA ILE A 165 6.86 7.78 -11.96
C ILE A 165 8.21 8.15 -12.59
N LYS A 166 8.90 9.10 -11.96
CA LYS A 166 10.31 9.40 -12.28
C LYS A 166 11.19 8.87 -11.16
N THR A 167 12.28 8.19 -11.54
CA THR A 167 13.23 7.59 -10.58
C THR A 167 14.64 8.14 -10.78
N ARG A 168 15.55 7.78 -9.85
CA ARG A 168 16.99 8.11 -9.90
C ARG A 168 17.81 6.83 -9.71
N ILE A 169 17.47 5.80 -10.47
CA ILE A 169 18.15 4.51 -10.43
C ILE A 169 19.37 4.59 -11.36
N LYS A 170 20.49 4.00 -10.95
CA LYS A 170 21.71 3.96 -11.77
C LYS A 170 21.45 3.23 -13.09
N LYS A 171 22.03 3.75 -14.20
CA LYS A 171 21.91 3.12 -15.53
C LYS A 171 22.42 1.68 -15.56
N THR A 172 23.46 1.37 -14.78
CA THR A 172 24.02 0.01 -14.67
C THR A 172 23.01 -1.01 -14.12
N ILE A 173 22.12 -0.58 -13.24
CA ILE A 173 21.01 -1.40 -12.72
C ILE A 173 19.92 -1.49 -13.77
N LEU A 174 19.45 -0.36 -14.30
CA LEU A 174 18.34 -0.30 -15.26
C LEU A 174 18.62 -1.10 -16.55
N ASN A 175 19.87 -1.14 -17.03
CA ASN A 175 20.25 -1.87 -18.22
C ASN A 175 20.09 -3.40 -18.09
N LYS A 176 20.03 -3.90 -16.87
CA LYS A 176 19.86 -5.34 -16.53
C LYS A 176 18.53 -5.61 -15.84
N ALA A 177 17.69 -4.59 -15.65
CA ALA A 177 16.46 -4.70 -14.90
C ALA A 177 15.29 -5.16 -15.75
N GLU A 178 14.38 -5.88 -15.13
CA GLU A 178 13.01 -6.07 -15.58
C GLU A 178 12.09 -5.24 -14.69
N ALA A 179 10.97 -4.80 -15.24
CA ALA A 179 10.01 -4.02 -14.50
C ALA A 179 8.57 -4.53 -14.74
N TYR A 180 7.74 -4.41 -13.72
CA TYR A 180 6.40 -4.93 -13.72
C TYR A 180 5.44 -3.89 -13.13
N TRP A 181 4.31 -3.69 -13.79
CA TRP A 181 3.15 -3.07 -13.17
C TRP A 181 2.33 -4.13 -12.45
N ILE A 182 1.95 -3.84 -11.21
CA ILE A 182 1.07 -4.69 -10.41
C ILE A 182 -0.17 -3.87 -10.07
N ASN A 183 -1.32 -4.38 -10.44
CA ASN A 183 -2.60 -3.76 -10.10
C ASN A 183 -2.99 -4.16 -8.67
N PRO A 184 -3.03 -3.21 -7.70
CA PRO A 184 -3.32 -3.54 -6.31
C PRO A 184 -4.81 -3.83 -6.05
N GLN A 185 -5.68 -3.74 -7.06
CA GLN A 185 -7.09 -4.07 -6.92
C GLN A 185 -7.39 -5.55 -7.19
N ASN A 186 -6.59 -6.19 -8.05
CA ASN A 186 -6.86 -7.57 -8.49
C ASN A 186 -5.62 -8.45 -8.58
N GLY A 187 -4.43 -7.92 -8.24
CA GLY A 187 -3.18 -8.67 -8.26
C GLY A 187 -2.60 -8.93 -9.66
N LYS A 188 -3.21 -8.42 -10.73
CA LYS A 188 -2.71 -8.61 -12.09
C LYS A 188 -1.31 -8.01 -12.25
N ILE A 189 -0.40 -8.79 -12.83
CA ILE A 189 0.99 -8.41 -13.10
C ILE A 189 1.18 -8.23 -14.61
N GLU A 190 1.76 -7.11 -15.01
CA GLU A 190 2.07 -6.80 -16.40
C GLU A 190 3.55 -6.44 -16.55
N ALA A 191 4.31 -7.26 -17.26
CA ALA A 191 5.71 -6.97 -17.55
C ALA A 191 5.84 -5.77 -18.50
N LEU A 192 6.74 -4.85 -18.19
CA LEU A 192 7.09 -3.78 -19.11
C LEU A 192 7.98 -4.32 -20.23
N LYS A 193 7.60 -4.01 -21.46
CA LYS A 193 8.39 -4.39 -22.65
C LYS A 193 9.41 -3.32 -23.00
N GLY A 194 10.55 -3.72 -23.55
CA GLY A 194 11.58 -2.82 -24.05
C GLY A 194 12.57 -2.36 -22.97
N ARG A 195 13.34 -1.33 -23.29
CA ARG A 195 14.41 -0.82 -22.41
C ARG A 195 13.83 -0.08 -21.21
N ILE A 196 14.23 -0.49 -20.02
CA ILE A 196 13.84 0.18 -18.78
C ILE A 196 14.59 1.49 -18.61
N SER A 197 13.87 2.55 -18.26
CA SER A 197 14.40 3.91 -18.06
C SER A 197 13.96 4.49 -16.73
N ASN A 198 14.47 5.66 -16.37
CA ASN A 198 14.08 6.38 -15.15
C ASN A 198 12.70 7.09 -15.23
N THR A 199 11.92 6.79 -16.29
CA THR A 199 10.56 7.33 -16.44
C THR A 199 9.62 6.20 -16.81
N PHE A 200 8.58 6.01 -16.01
CA PHE A 200 7.58 4.97 -16.17
C PHE A 200 6.21 5.62 -16.33
N GLN A 201 5.50 5.22 -17.37
CA GLN A 201 4.11 5.64 -17.59
C GLN A 201 3.19 4.61 -16.93
N THR A 202 2.27 5.05 -16.07
CA THR A 202 1.27 4.14 -15.46
C THR A 202 0.28 3.65 -16.52
N PRO A 203 -0.22 2.41 -16.42
CA PRO A 203 -1.23 1.90 -17.34
C PRO A 203 -2.52 2.73 -17.33
N ASN A 204 -2.90 3.26 -16.15
CA ASN A 204 -4.04 4.14 -15.96
C ASN A 204 -3.73 5.19 -14.89
N SER A 205 -3.94 6.46 -15.19
CA SER A 205 -3.66 7.58 -14.28
C SER A 205 -4.74 7.81 -13.20
N LEU A 206 -5.91 7.20 -13.33
CA LEU A 206 -7.04 7.41 -12.42
C LEU A 206 -7.05 6.48 -11.21
N GLN A 207 -6.23 5.43 -11.24
CA GLN A 207 -6.10 4.45 -10.15
C GLN A 207 -4.68 4.37 -9.63
N ASP A 208 -4.50 3.65 -8.53
CA ASP A 208 -3.20 3.35 -7.94
C ASP A 208 -2.50 2.18 -8.63
N TRP A 209 -1.17 2.19 -8.57
CA TRP A 209 -0.31 1.17 -9.15
C TRP A 209 0.89 0.88 -8.27
N LEU A 210 1.38 -0.35 -8.35
CA LEU A 210 2.71 -0.71 -7.87
C LEU A 210 3.63 -0.90 -9.07
N LEU A 211 4.82 -0.33 -8.97
CA LEU A 211 5.92 -0.56 -9.91
C LEU A 211 6.97 -1.39 -9.19
N LEU A 212 7.21 -2.60 -9.69
CA LEU A 212 8.26 -3.48 -9.21
C LEU A 212 9.39 -3.48 -10.24
N ILE A 213 10.63 -3.22 -9.78
CA ILE A 213 11.84 -3.23 -10.62
C ILE A 213 12.82 -4.23 -10.00
N LEU A 214 13.27 -5.19 -10.80
CA LEU A 214 14.12 -6.30 -10.37
C LEU A 214 15.36 -6.41 -11.23
N SER A 215 16.50 -6.71 -10.63
CA SER A 215 17.75 -7.01 -11.32
C SER A 215 18.53 -8.12 -10.62
N GLY A 216 19.38 -8.83 -11.35
CA GLY A 216 20.18 -9.93 -10.81
C GLY A 216 19.34 -11.10 -10.31
N SER A 217 19.74 -11.68 -9.18
CA SER A 217 19.07 -12.85 -8.59
C SER A 217 17.61 -12.66 -8.23
N TYR A 218 17.19 -11.41 -7.98
CA TYR A 218 15.79 -11.10 -7.67
C TYR A 218 14.84 -11.34 -8.85
N GLN A 219 15.33 -11.29 -10.09
CA GLN A 219 14.52 -11.64 -11.27
C GLN A 219 14.21 -13.13 -11.31
N GLU A 220 15.19 -13.97 -11.03
CA GLU A 220 15.03 -15.43 -11.01
C GLU A 220 14.08 -15.85 -9.89
N GLN A 221 14.29 -15.28 -8.70
CA GLN A 221 13.39 -15.51 -7.56
C GLN A 221 11.95 -15.12 -7.91
N TRP A 222 11.73 -13.97 -8.54
CA TRP A 222 10.39 -13.52 -8.93
C TRP A 222 9.72 -14.45 -9.94
N LYS A 223 10.47 -14.92 -10.92
CA LYS A 223 10.00 -15.85 -11.98
C LYS A 223 9.65 -17.25 -11.46
N SER A 224 10.19 -17.65 -10.31
CA SER A 224 9.84 -18.93 -9.69
C SER A 224 8.43 -18.97 -9.12
N TYR A 225 7.78 -17.83 -8.95
CA TYR A 225 6.40 -17.72 -8.49
C TYR A 225 5.39 -17.75 -9.66
N LYS A 226 4.13 -18.15 -9.34
CA LYS A 226 3.04 -18.06 -10.31
C LYS A 226 2.81 -16.61 -10.76
N PRO A 227 2.28 -16.37 -12.00
CA PRO A 227 2.13 -15.02 -12.55
C PRO A 227 1.04 -14.15 -11.86
N GLU A 228 0.32 -14.68 -10.88
CA GLU A 228 -0.73 -13.99 -10.14
C GLU A 228 -0.39 -13.89 -8.65
N ILE A 229 -0.76 -12.77 -8.04
CA ILE A 229 -0.62 -12.54 -6.58
C ILE A 229 -1.88 -13.00 -5.87
#